data_cde7cae8d4c37d4ca8810416337562a3
#
_entry.id   cde7cae8d4c37d4ca8810416337562a3
#
_cell.length_a   1.000
_cell.length_b   1.000
_cell.length_c   1.000
_cell.angle_alpha   90.00
_cell.angle_beta   90.00
_cell.angle_gamma   90.00
#
_symmetry.space_group_name_H-M   'P 1'
#
loop_
_entity.id
_entity.type
_entity.pdbx_description
1 polymer ?
#
loop_
_entity_poly.entity_id
_entity_poly.type
_entity_poly.pdbx_seq_one_letter_code
_entity_poly.pdbx_strand_id
1 'polypeptide(L)'
;PVRIGNAAKDQFQLDIYGELLDSVFIYHQHKGEVSYEFWKHLVKLVDWVCANWNRPDDSIWEVRGGSKPFLYSRVLCWVAIDRGIHLAQQLSYPAPIAEWRQARDKIYRNIHEKFWNAELRSFVQYEGAKTVDSSSLLMPLIRFVAATDPRWQSTLAAIEKTLVEDSLVYRYRTADSADDGLTGVEGTFSMCSFWYVECLAKSGDLKQARFIFEKALGYANHLGLYAEQLGPGGEHLGNFPQALSHIGLIRAALDLDKKLNEADEN
;
A
#
# COMPACT_ATOMS: atom_id res chain seq x y z
N PRO A 1 -14.69 10.22 -23.71
CA PRO A 1 -14.75 9.02 -24.55
C PRO A 1 -14.07 7.84 -23.85
N VAL A 2 -14.60 6.65 -24.09
CA VAL A 2 -13.98 5.42 -23.59
C VAL A 2 -12.61 5.25 -24.29
N ARG A 3 -11.56 5.12 -23.47
CA ARG A 3 -10.19 4.88 -23.96
C ARG A 3 -9.86 3.40 -23.84
N ILE A 4 -9.44 2.80 -24.94
CA ILE A 4 -8.96 1.42 -24.97
C ILE A 4 -7.43 1.43 -24.84
N GLY A 5 -6.91 0.65 -23.90
CA GLY A 5 -5.50 0.54 -23.58
C GLY A 5 -5.03 1.54 -22.54
N ASN A 6 -3.88 1.24 -21.93
CA ASN A 6 -3.24 2.05 -20.90
C ASN A 6 -1.81 2.41 -21.34
N ALA A 7 -1.42 3.68 -21.19
CA ALA A 7 -0.06 4.11 -21.47
C ALA A 7 0.99 3.51 -20.51
N ALA A 8 0.55 2.91 -19.40
CA ALA A 8 1.40 2.16 -18.46
C ALA A 8 1.84 0.77 -18.97
N LYS A 9 1.38 0.31 -20.12
CA LYS A 9 1.70 -1.03 -20.66
C LYS A 9 3.20 -1.33 -20.81
N ASP A 10 4.01 -0.29 -20.97
CA ASP A 10 5.46 -0.39 -21.13
C ASP A 10 6.22 -0.02 -19.85
N GLN A 11 5.50 0.25 -18.75
CA GLN A 11 6.10 0.59 -17.46
C GLN A 11 6.61 -0.65 -16.73
N PHE A 12 7.60 -0.40 -15.88
CA PHE A 12 8.19 -1.40 -15.03
C PHE A 12 7.80 -1.13 -13.56
N GLN A 13 7.23 -2.12 -12.90
CA GLN A 13 6.74 -2.02 -11.52
C GLN A 13 7.32 -3.14 -10.66
N LEU A 14 8.06 -2.79 -9.61
CA LEU A 14 8.68 -3.74 -8.67
C LEU A 14 7.70 -4.24 -7.60
N ASP A 15 6.64 -3.50 -7.33
CA ASP A 15 5.64 -3.84 -6.33
C ASP A 15 4.88 -5.12 -6.63
N ILE A 16 4.67 -5.45 -7.91
CA ILE A 16 3.94 -6.66 -8.34
C ILE A 16 4.47 -7.96 -7.72
N TYR A 17 5.77 -8.04 -7.44
CA TYR A 17 6.36 -9.23 -6.82
C TYR A 17 5.93 -9.38 -5.37
N GLY A 18 5.84 -8.27 -4.63
CA GLY A 18 5.34 -8.24 -3.27
C GLY A 18 3.86 -8.55 -3.18
N GLU A 19 3.06 -7.97 -4.07
CA GLU A 19 1.62 -8.24 -4.19
C GLU A 19 1.34 -9.72 -4.42
N LEU A 20 2.07 -10.32 -5.36
CA LEU A 20 1.92 -11.75 -5.66
C LEU A 20 2.32 -12.62 -4.47
N LEU A 21 3.50 -12.40 -3.89
CA LEU A 21 3.98 -13.22 -2.77
C LEU A 21 3.11 -13.06 -1.52
N ASP A 22 2.60 -11.85 -1.23
CA ASP A 22 1.66 -11.63 -0.13
C ASP A 22 0.32 -12.33 -0.37
N SER A 23 -0.20 -12.28 -1.59
CA SER A 23 -1.42 -12.99 -1.99
C SER A 23 -1.28 -14.51 -1.80
N VAL A 24 -0.16 -15.10 -2.24
CA VAL A 24 0.13 -16.53 -2.04
C VAL A 24 0.28 -16.86 -0.55
N PHE A 25 0.93 -15.98 0.22
CA PHE A 25 1.07 -16.16 1.65
C PHE A 25 -0.28 -16.13 2.37
N ILE A 26 -1.15 -15.15 2.07
CA ILE A 26 -2.51 -15.07 2.61
C ILE A 26 -3.32 -16.30 2.23
N TYR A 27 -3.27 -16.74 0.97
CA TYR A 27 -3.93 -17.95 0.50
C TYR A 27 -3.50 -19.17 1.33
N HIS A 28 -2.18 -19.34 1.56
CA HIS A 28 -1.67 -20.42 2.39
C HIS A 28 -2.13 -20.32 3.85
N GLN A 29 -2.15 -19.11 4.46
CA GLN A 29 -2.65 -18.91 5.82
C GLN A 29 -4.14 -19.32 5.98
N HIS A 30 -4.92 -19.27 4.90
CA HIS A 30 -6.31 -19.73 4.86
C HIS A 30 -6.46 -21.18 4.35
N LYS A 31 -5.46 -22.01 4.58
CA LYS A 31 -5.40 -23.46 4.25
C LYS A 31 -5.35 -23.73 2.73
N GLY A 32 -4.94 -22.77 1.93
CA GLY A 32 -4.64 -23.01 0.52
C GLY A 32 -3.37 -23.83 0.35
N GLU A 33 -3.38 -24.77 -0.61
CA GLU A 33 -2.22 -25.59 -0.91
C GLU A 33 -1.28 -24.87 -1.89
N VAL A 34 0.00 -24.78 -1.52
CA VAL A 34 1.07 -24.32 -2.41
C VAL A 34 1.85 -25.56 -2.84
N SER A 35 1.66 -26.02 -4.07
CA SER A 35 2.37 -27.20 -4.58
C SER A 35 3.86 -26.92 -4.72
N TYR A 36 4.67 -27.99 -4.64
CA TYR A 36 6.12 -27.87 -4.83
C TYR A 36 6.49 -27.37 -6.24
N GLU A 37 5.72 -27.75 -7.26
CA GLU A 37 5.92 -27.24 -8.63
C GLU A 37 5.69 -25.71 -8.70
N PHE A 38 4.62 -25.21 -8.08
CA PHE A 38 4.36 -23.77 -8.00
C PHE A 38 5.46 -23.07 -7.18
N TRP A 39 5.87 -23.67 -6.07
CA TRP A 39 6.95 -23.15 -5.24
C TRP A 39 8.25 -22.88 -6.02
N LYS A 40 8.65 -23.77 -6.92
CA LYS A 40 9.84 -23.56 -7.77
C LYS A 40 9.77 -22.29 -8.63
N HIS A 41 8.57 -21.87 -9.02
CA HIS A 41 8.38 -20.59 -9.71
C HIS A 41 8.51 -19.42 -8.75
N LEU A 42 7.93 -19.52 -7.55
CA LEU A 42 8.03 -18.47 -6.52
C LEU A 42 9.49 -18.23 -6.10
N VAL A 43 10.29 -19.27 -5.93
CA VAL A 43 11.75 -19.16 -5.65
C VAL A 43 12.44 -18.29 -6.70
N LYS A 44 12.19 -18.52 -7.98
CA LYS A 44 12.79 -17.71 -9.06
C LYS A 44 12.40 -16.22 -8.98
N LEU A 45 11.16 -15.94 -8.61
CA LEU A 45 10.69 -14.58 -8.43
C LEU A 45 11.38 -13.89 -7.25
N VAL A 46 11.50 -14.58 -6.11
CA VAL A 46 12.21 -14.05 -4.93
C VAL A 46 13.69 -13.83 -5.21
N ASP A 47 14.35 -14.79 -5.88
CA ASP A 47 15.76 -14.65 -6.28
C ASP A 47 15.94 -13.44 -7.22
N TRP A 48 15.03 -13.26 -8.16
CA TRP A 48 15.05 -12.10 -9.04
C TRP A 48 14.91 -10.80 -8.25
N VAL A 49 13.98 -10.73 -7.28
CA VAL A 49 13.82 -9.54 -6.41
C VAL A 49 15.09 -9.28 -5.61
N CYS A 50 15.74 -10.32 -5.04
CA CYS A 50 17.00 -10.17 -4.31
C CYS A 50 18.09 -9.50 -5.16
N ALA A 51 18.13 -9.77 -6.47
CA ALA A 51 19.10 -9.20 -7.39
C ALA A 51 18.70 -7.81 -7.94
N ASN A 52 17.42 -7.44 -7.94
CA ASN A 52 16.91 -6.29 -8.69
C ASN A 52 16.14 -5.24 -7.85
N TRP A 53 15.95 -5.43 -6.57
CA TRP A 53 15.12 -4.58 -5.70
C TRP A 53 15.51 -3.09 -5.71
N ASN A 54 16.76 -2.75 -6.06
CA ASN A 54 17.29 -1.39 -6.05
C ASN A 54 17.09 -0.61 -7.36
N ARG A 55 16.46 -1.23 -8.36
CA ARG A 55 16.17 -0.55 -9.63
C ARG A 55 15.11 0.54 -9.42
N PRO A 56 15.19 1.66 -10.17
CA PRO A 56 14.04 2.58 -10.27
C PRO A 56 12.88 1.91 -11.01
N ASP A 57 11.66 2.33 -10.71
CA ASP A 57 10.43 1.83 -11.32
C ASP A 57 9.36 2.93 -11.42
N ASP A 58 8.15 2.60 -11.82
CA ASP A 58 7.06 3.56 -12.05
C ASP A 58 6.00 3.54 -10.93
N SER A 59 6.19 2.69 -9.90
CA SER A 59 5.34 2.57 -8.70
C SER A 59 3.87 2.20 -8.96
N ILE A 60 3.11 2.00 -7.89
CA ILE A 60 1.68 1.69 -7.88
C ILE A 60 0.83 2.73 -8.63
N TRP A 61 1.26 4.00 -8.66
CA TRP A 61 0.47 5.07 -9.26
C TRP A 61 0.72 5.26 -10.76
N GLU A 62 1.56 4.43 -11.36
CA GLU A 62 1.84 4.48 -12.79
C GLU A 62 2.27 5.88 -13.26
N VAL A 63 3.16 6.53 -12.51
CA VAL A 63 3.59 7.91 -12.80
C VAL A 63 4.15 8.06 -14.21
N ARG A 64 3.94 9.21 -14.83
CA ARG A 64 4.42 9.53 -16.18
C ARG A 64 5.69 10.41 -16.17
N GLY A 65 6.08 10.89 -14.99
CA GLY A 65 7.28 11.74 -14.78
C GLY A 65 8.62 11.00 -14.76
N GLY A 66 8.63 9.74 -15.18
CA GLY A 66 9.81 8.87 -15.22
C GLY A 66 10.04 8.04 -13.96
N SER A 67 10.75 6.93 -14.14
CA SER A 67 11.01 5.95 -13.09
C SER A 67 11.89 6.52 -11.98
N LYS A 68 11.54 6.24 -10.73
CA LYS A 68 12.25 6.68 -9.51
C LYS A 68 12.40 5.52 -8.51
N PRO A 69 13.28 5.63 -7.51
CA PRO A 69 13.29 4.69 -6.39
C PRO A 69 12.14 5.00 -5.44
N PHE A 70 10.96 4.43 -5.68
CA PHE A 70 9.77 4.64 -4.85
C PHE A 70 9.81 3.83 -3.55
N LEU A 71 9.31 4.43 -2.47
CA LEU A 71 9.17 3.78 -1.16
C LEU A 71 8.30 2.53 -1.25
N TYR A 72 7.12 2.65 -1.87
CA TYR A 72 6.18 1.54 -1.98
C TYR A 72 6.83 0.32 -2.63
N SER A 73 7.48 0.51 -3.75
CA SER A 73 8.17 -0.56 -4.48
C SER A 73 9.28 -1.21 -3.63
N ARG A 74 10.02 -0.42 -2.82
CA ARG A 74 11.01 -0.98 -1.88
C ARG A 74 10.36 -1.83 -0.79
N VAL A 75 9.26 -1.33 -0.22
CA VAL A 75 8.51 -2.06 0.80
C VAL A 75 7.97 -3.37 0.23
N LEU A 76 7.41 -3.36 -0.98
CA LEU A 76 6.89 -4.58 -1.62
C LEU A 76 8.00 -5.57 -2.03
N CYS A 77 9.19 -5.11 -2.42
CA CYS A 77 10.35 -5.98 -2.58
C CYS A 77 10.74 -6.66 -1.24
N TRP A 78 10.70 -5.92 -0.13
CA TRP A 78 10.89 -6.50 1.20
C TRP A 78 9.82 -7.55 1.51
N VAL A 79 8.55 -7.25 1.23
CA VAL A 79 7.42 -8.17 1.44
C VAL A 79 7.61 -9.45 0.62
N ALA A 80 7.97 -9.36 -0.65
CA ALA A 80 8.20 -10.52 -1.50
C ALA A 80 9.20 -11.50 -0.86
N ILE A 81 10.33 -10.98 -0.39
CA ILE A 81 11.38 -11.82 0.23
C ILE A 81 10.92 -12.34 1.59
N ASP A 82 10.29 -11.52 2.42
CA ASP A 82 9.79 -11.91 3.73
C ASP A 82 8.75 -13.03 3.63
N ARG A 83 7.78 -12.90 2.73
CA ARG A 83 6.76 -13.93 2.47
C ARG A 83 7.39 -15.20 1.89
N GLY A 84 8.37 -15.06 1.00
CA GLY A 84 9.14 -16.19 0.48
C GLY A 84 9.83 -16.99 1.60
N ILE A 85 10.49 -16.31 2.54
CA ILE A 85 11.13 -16.94 3.71
C ILE A 85 10.09 -17.65 4.57
N HIS A 86 8.98 -17.01 4.88
CA HIS A 86 7.92 -17.61 5.70
C HIS A 86 7.31 -18.84 5.03
N LEU A 87 6.98 -18.77 3.74
CA LEU A 87 6.45 -19.92 2.98
C LEU A 87 7.45 -21.08 2.95
N ALA A 88 8.72 -20.82 2.67
CA ALA A 88 9.76 -21.85 2.69
C ALA A 88 9.83 -22.60 4.03
N GLN A 89 9.77 -21.86 5.13
CA GLN A 89 9.84 -22.42 6.48
C GLN A 89 8.57 -23.19 6.85
N GLN A 90 7.39 -22.66 6.57
CA GLN A 90 6.11 -23.29 6.91
C GLN A 90 5.86 -24.57 6.11
N LEU A 91 6.25 -24.55 4.82
CA LEU A 91 6.10 -25.69 3.92
C LEU A 91 7.27 -26.68 3.99
N SER A 92 8.35 -26.31 4.69
CA SER A 92 9.62 -27.08 4.69
C SER A 92 10.18 -27.29 3.26
N TYR A 93 10.00 -26.30 2.39
CA TYR A 93 10.49 -26.34 1.03
C TYR A 93 11.89 -25.73 0.91
N PRO A 94 12.75 -26.24 0.01
CA PRO A 94 14.11 -25.74 -0.15
C PRO A 94 14.11 -24.32 -0.71
N ALA A 95 14.97 -23.47 -0.13
CA ALA A 95 15.22 -22.10 -0.57
C ALA A 95 16.57 -21.59 -0.03
N PRO A 96 17.21 -20.62 -0.69
CA PRO A 96 18.43 -19.97 -0.21
C PRO A 96 18.11 -18.93 0.89
N ILE A 97 17.60 -19.41 2.04
CA ILE A 97 17.06 -18.55 3.11
C ILE A 97 18.10 -17.58 3.67
N ALA A 98 19.37 -17.96 3.71
CA ALA A 98 20.43 -17.10 4.24
C ALA A 98 20.65 -15.86 3.34
N GLU A 99 20.69 -16.06 2.04
CA GLU A 99 20.81 -15.01 1.02
C GLU A 99 19.57 -14.11 1.01
N TRP A 100 18.38 -14.70 1.10
CA TRP A 100 17.13 -13.96 1.17
C TRP A 100 17.06 -13.08 2.42
N ARG A 101 17.46 -13.58 3.58
CA ARG A 101 17.52 -12.77 4.81
C ARG A 101 18.47 -11.59 4.66
N GLN A 102 19.66 -11.80 4.07
CA GLN A 102 20.61 -10.72 3.83
C GLN A 102 20.01 -9.63 2.91
N ALA A 103 19.37 -10.04 1.83
CA ALA A 103 18.71 -9.12 0.90
C ALA A 103 17.56 -8.35 1.59
N ARG A 104 16.67 -9.06 2.30
CA ARG A 104 15.58 -8.48 3.07
C ARG A 104 16.06 -7.44 4.07
N ASP A 105 17.07 -7.76 4.86
CA ASP A 105 17.62 -6.88 5.88
C ASP A 105 18.36 -5.67 5.27
N LYS A 106 18.93 -5.83 4.07
CA LYS A 106 19.51 -4.72 3.28
C LYS A 106 18.43 -3.76 2.80
N ILE A 107 17.32 -4.28 2.29
CA ILE A 107 16.17 -3.45 1.87
C ILE A 107 15.59 -2.70 3.07
N TYR A 108 15.40 -3.37 4.20
CA TYR A 108 14.89 -2.74 5.44
C TYR A 108 15.75 -1.55 5.85
N ARG A 109 17.07 -1.73 5.91
CA ARG A 109 18.00 -0.63 6.24
C ARG A 109 17.94 0.48 5.21
N ASN A 110 17.91 0.16 3.93
CA ASN A 110 17.80 1.15 2.86
C ASN A 110 16.55 2.02 3.01
N ILE A 111 15.39 1.41 3.31
CA ILE A 111 14.14 2.15 3.53
C ILE A 111 14.29 3.13 4.69
N HIS A 112 14.80 2.69 5.83
CA HIS A 112 14.93 3.52 7.02
C HIS A 112 16.00 4.63 6.90
N GLU A 113 17.02 4.44 6.07
CA GLU A 113 18.10 5.39 5.86
C GLU A 113 17.79 6.40 4.74
N LYS A 114 17.13 5.95 3.66
CA LYS A 114 17.00 6.73 2.43
C LYS A 114 15.64 7.38 2.25
N PHE A 115 14.61 6.84 2.88
CA PHE A 115 13.23 7.31 2.70
C PHE A 115 12.68 8.04 3.94
N TRP A 116 13.44 8.09 5.03
CA TRP A 116 13.09 8.90 6.18
C TRP A 116 13.55 10.34 6.02
N ASN A 117 12.61 11.27 5.95
CA ASN A 117 12.90 12.70 5.94
C ASN A 117 12.79 13.27 7.36
N ALA A 118 13.91 13.74 7.91
CA ALA A 118 13.98 14.23 9.29
C ALA A 118 13.24 15.58 9.49
N GLU A 119 13.17 16.42 8.45
CA GLU A 119 12.47 17.71 8.51
C GLU A 119 10.95 17.49 8.54
N LEU A 120 10.43 16.60 7.67
CA LEU A 120 9.04 16.22 7.64
C LEU A 120 8.65 15.24 8.76
N ARG A 121 9.65 14.62 9.39
CA ARG A 121 9.48 13.52 10.34
C ARG A 121 8.59 12.42 9.78
N SER A 122 8.80 12.06 8.51
CA SER A 122 7.95 11.14 7.77
C SER A 122 8.77 10.32 6.78
N PHE A 123 8.28 9.13 6.47
CA PHE A 123 8.67 8.45 5.25
C PHE A 123 8.10 9.23 4.05
N VAL A 124 8.89 9.30 2.96
CA VAL A 124 8.57 10.09 1.77
C VAL A 124 8.36 9.20 0.55
N GLN A 125 7.69 9.73 -0.46
CA GLN A 125 7.25 9.02 -1.66
C GLN A 125 8.37 8.27 -2.40
N TYR A 126 9.49 8.92 -2.62
CA TYR A 126 10.69 8.34 -3.25
C TYR A 126 11.96 8.90 -2.61
N GLU A 127 13.11 8.27 -2.88
CA GLU A 127 14.40 8.71 -2.32
C GLU A 127 14.70 10.17 -2.64
N GLY A 128 14.86 10.99 -1.59
CA GLY A 128 15.10 12.43 -1.71
C GLY A 128 13.84 13.30 -1.91
N ALA A 129 12.64 12.73 -1.93
CA ALA A 129 11.41 13.50 -1.99
C ALA A 129 11.18 14.36 -0.74
N LYS A 130 10.38 15.41 -0.89
CA LYS A 130 9.87 16.26 0.20
C LYS A 130 8.35 16.13 0.35
N THR A 131 7.78 15.07 -0.19
CA THR A 131 6.33 14.81 -0.23
C THR A 131 6.03 13.45 0.36
N VAL A 132 4.89 13.35 1.03
CA VAL A 132 4.33 12.08 1.51
C VAL A 132 3.43 11.48 0.44
N ASP A 133 3.16 10.18 0.58
CA ASP A 133 2.33 9.41 -0.34
C ASP A 133 1.43 8.47 0.45
N SER A 134 0.16 8.37 0.06
CA SER A 134 -0.82 7.53 0.75
C SER A 134 -0.53 6.03 0.64
N SER A 135 0.30 5.58 -0.32
CA SER A 135 0.76 4.19 -0.36
C SER A 135 1.55 3.78 0.90
N SER A 136 2.11 4.76 1.63
CA SER A 136 2.74 4.54 2.94
C SER A 136 1.76 4.00 3.98
N LEU A 137 0.44 4.23 3.83
CA LEU A 137 -0.60 3.64 4.68
C LEU A 137 -0.59 2.11 4.65
N LEU A 138 -0.09 1.52 3.56
CA LEU A 138 0.03 0.06 3.45
C LEU A 138 1.14 -0.53 4.33
N MET A 139 2.14 0.23 4.78
CA MET A 139 3.28 -0.29 5.55
C MET A 139 2.86 -1.12 6.78
N PRO A 140 1.94 -0.69 7.67
CA PRO A 140 1.47 -1.52 8.77
C PRO A 140 0.45 -2.58 8.33
N LEU A 141 -0.30 -2.36 7.25
CA LEU A 141 -1.30 -3.30 6.76
C LEU A 141 -0.66 -4.58 6.21
N ILE A 142 0.52 -4.45 5.58
CA ILE A 142 1.33 -5.56 5.09
C ILE A 142 2.41 -6.01 6.09
N ARG A 143 2.37 -5.50 7.33
CA ARG A 143 3.27 -5.87 8.43
C ARG A 143 4.76 -5.56 8.20
N PHE A 144 5.05 -4.53 7.43
CA PHE A 144 6.43 -4.02 7.30
C PHE A 144 6.87 -3.30 8.58
N VAL A 145 5.99 -2.49 9.17
CA VAL A 145 6.17 -1.84 10.47
C VAL A 145 4.99 -2.12 11.39
N ALA A 146 5.19 -1.99 12.70
CA ALA A 146 4.07 -2.00 13.63
C ALA A 146 3.25 -0.71 13.51
N ALA A 147 1.93 -0.80 13.69
CA ALA A 147 1.06 0.38 13.70
C ALA A 147 1.39 1.35 14.86
N THR A 148 2.11 0.88 15.87
CA THR A 148 2.59 1.67 17.02
C THR A 148 4.03 2.16 16.88
N ASP A 149 4.71 1.89 15.75
CA ASP A 149 6.07 2.38 15.51
C ASP A 149 6.09 3.91 15.47
N PRO A 150 6.98 4.58 16.26
CA PRO A 150 6.98 6.04 16.35
C PRO A 150 7.23 6.77 15.02
N ARG A 151 8.06 6.20 14.13
CA ARG A 151 8.32 6.79 12.82
C ARG A 151 7.10 6.66 11.92
N TRP A 152 6.44 5.50 12.01
CA TRP A 152 5.21 5.31 11.23
C TRP A 152 4.07 6.17 11.77
N GLN A 153 3.89 6.28 13.06
CA GLN A 153 2.91 7.20 13.67
C GLN A 153 3.15 8.65 13.25
N SER A 154 4.40 9.07 13.19
CA SER A 154 4.77 10.40 12.69
C SER A 154 4.47 10.54 11.19
N THR A 155 4.62 9.47 10.39
CA THR A 155 4.24 9.44 8.97
C THR A 155 2.73 9.52 8.80
N LEU A 156 1.96 8.79 9.62
CA LEU A 156 0.48 8.88 9.61
C LEU A 156 0.01 10.30 9.90
N ALA A 157 0.58 10.96 10.90
CA ALA A 157 0.27 12.36 11.22
C ALA A 157 0.64 13.33 10.07
N ALA A 158 1.74 13.07 9.37
CA ALA A 158 2.11 13.87 8.19
C ALA A 158 1.13 13.64 7.02
N ILE A 159 0.69 12.40 6.77
CA ILE A 159 -0.34 12.08 5.77
C ILE A 159 -1.65 12.76 6.14
N GLU A 160 -2.09 12.67 7.39
CA GLU A 160 -3.31 13.31 7.87
C GLU A 160 -3.29 14.82 7.60
N LYS A 161 -2.19 15.48 7.95
CA LYS A 161 -2.03 16.92 7.76
C LYS A 161 -2.03 17.35 6.28
N THR A 162 -1.50 16.53 5.38
CA THR A 162 -1.23 16.96 3.99
C THR A 162 -2.15 16.33 2.95
N LEU A 163 -2.60 15.10 3.17
CA LEU A 163 -3.36 14.34 2.18
C LEU A 163 -4.82 14.11 2.58
N VAL A 164 -5.20 14.32 3.85
CA VAL A 164 -6.59 14.15 4.30
C VAL A 164 -7.33 15.47 4.18
N GLU A 165 -8.46 15.45 3.52
CA GLU A 165 -9.38 16.57 3.41
C GLU A 165 -10.81 16.06 3.59
N ASP A 166 -11.51 16.59 4.57
CA ASP A 166 -12.88 16.20 4.92
C ASP A 166 -13.09 14.67 5.04
N SER A 167 -12.14 13.97 5.65
CA SER A 167 -12.14 12.49 5.83
C SER A 167 -11.78 11.68 4.60
N LEU A 168 -11.51 12.29 3.48
CA LEU A 168 -11.08 11.66 2.25
C LEU A 168 -9.59 11.86 2.02
N VAL A 169 -8.93 10.92 1.35
CA VAL A 169 -7.48 10.86 1.24
C VAL A 169 -7.05 10.97 -0.23
N TYR A 170 -6.17 11.94 -0.52
CA TYR A 170 -5.49 12.03 -1.81
C TYR A 170 -4.37 10.99 -1.92
N ARG A 171 -4.07 10.52 -3.13
CA ARG A 171 -2.89 9.68 -3.37
C ARG A 171 -1.60 10.39 -2.97
N TYR A 172 -1.44 11.60 -3.46
CA TYR A 172 -0.41 12.60 -3.19
C TYR A 172 -0.94 13.96 -3.62
N ARG A 173 -0.24 15.04 -3.26
CA ARG A 173 -0.62 16.38 -3.77
C ARG A 173 0.18 16.69 -5.02
N THR A 174 -0.49 16.89 -6.15
CA THR A 174 0.14 17.19 -7.45
C THR A 174 0.92 18.51 -7.44
N ALA A 175 0.50 19.48 -6.64
CA ALA A 175 1.23 20.76 -6.48
C ALA A 175 2.59 20.62 -5.79
N ASP A 176 2.74 19.59 -4.95
CA ASP A 176 3.94 19.35 -4.13
C ASP A 176 4.77 18.16 -4.64
N SER A 177 4.18 17.29 -5.46
CA SER A 177 4.88 16.15 -6.06
C SER A 177 5.76 16.63 -7.19
N ALA A 178 6.91 15.96 -7.37
CA ALA A 178 7.62 16.07 -8.62
C ALA A 178 6.66 15.72 -9.76
N ASP A 179 6.77 16.45 -10.86
CA ASP A 179 5.98 16.24 -12.07
C ASP A 179 5.65 14.76 -12.29
N ASP A 180 4.40 14.37 -12.00
CA ASP A 180 3.93 13.00 -12.24
C ASP A 180 3.61 12.75 -13.71
N GLY A 181 3.77 13.79 -14.54
CA GLY A 181 3.49 13.78 -15.97
C GLY A 181 2.01 13.70 -16.30
N LEU A 182 1.12 13.93 -15.34
CA LEU A 182 -0.32 14.00 -15.53
C LEU A 182 -0.80 15.45 -15.49
N THR A 183 -1.81 15.77 -16.30
CA THR A 183 -2.42 17.10 -16.36
C THR A 183 -3.79 17.06 -15.69
N GLY A 184 -4.06 18.04 -14.85
CA GLY A 184 -5.36 18.21 -14.21
C GLY A 184 -5.31 18.21 -12.68
N VAL A 185 -6.48 18.40 -12.07
CA VAL A 185 -6.69 18.30 -10.62
C VAL A 185 -7.30 16.94 -10.34
N GLU A 186 -6.68 16.17 -9.47
CA GLU A 186 -7.21 14.90 -9.03
C GLU A 186 -8.19 15.06 -7.86
N GLY A 187 -9.16 14.13 -7.79
CA GLY A 187 -9.97 13.94 -6.60
C GLY A 187 -9.24 13.11 -5.53
N THR A 188 -9.88 12.96 -4.39
CA THR A 188 -9.45 12.03 -3.35
C THR A 188 -9.67 10.59 -3.82
N PHE A 189 -8.82 9.68 -3.37
CA PHE A 189 -8.84 8.29 -3.83
C PHE A 189 -9.60 7.41 -2.84
N SER A 190 -10.71 6.81 -3.26
CA SER A 190 -11.60 6.06 -2.37
C SER A 190 -10.87 4.94 -1.61
N MET A 191 -10.03 4.18 -2.29
CA MET A 191 -9.23 3.10 -1.69
C MET A 191 -8.29 3.62 -0.59
N CYS A 192 -7.63 4.78 -0.80
CA CYS A 192 -6.74 5.39 0.18
C CYS A 192 -7.48 5.83 1.44
N SER A 193 -8.72 6.29 1.31
CA SER A 193 -9.57 6.64 2.44
C SER A 193 -9.90 5.42 3.30
N PHE A 194 -10.14 4.26 2.70
CA PHE A 194 -10.34 3.01 3.45
C PHE A 194 -9.05 2.48 4.10
N TRP A 195 -7.89 2.61 3.44
CA TRP A 195 -6.60 2.29 4.08
C TRP A 195 -6.33 3.17 5.31
N TYR A 196 -6.72 4.45 5.24
CA TYR A 196 -6.57 5.36 6.36
C TYR A 196 -7.43 4.92 7.55
N VAL A 197 -8.66 4.48 7.33
CA VAL A 197 -9.52 3.90 8.37
C VAL A 197 -8.85 2.67 9.02
N GLU A 198 -8.32 1.73 8.22
CA GLU A 198 -7.61 0.55 8.73
C GLU A 198 -6.39 0.96 9.59
N CYS A 199 -5.64 1.97 9.15
CA CYS A 199 -4.49 2.48 9.89
C CYS A 199 -4.86 3.09 11.24
N LEU A 200 -5.90 3.91 11.30
CA LEU A 200 -6.42 4.46 12.55
C LEU A 200 -6.88 3.36 13.50
N ALA A 201 -7.64 2.38 13.00
CA ALA A 201 -8.09 1.25 13.80
C ALA A 201 -6.92 0.44 14.38
N LYS A 202 -5.88 0.17 13.57
CA LYS A 202 -4.66 -0.54 14.02
C LYS A 202 -3.80 0.28 14.98
N SER A 203 -3.87 1.61 14.90
CA SER A 203 -3.18 2.53 15.82
C SER A 203 -3.91 2.70 17.15
N GLY A 204 -5.14 2.18 17.28
CA GLY A 204 -5.95 2.27 18.47
C GLY A 204 -6.92 3.45 18.52
N ASP A 205 -6.92 4.33 17.53
CA ASP A 205 -7.90 5.43 17.43
C ASP A 205 -9.21 4.93 16.80
N LEU A 206 -9.90 4.06 17.52
CA LEU A 206 -11.15 3.44 17.08
C LEU A 206 -12.27 4.43 16.89
N LYS A 207 -12.29 5.50 17.71
CA LYS A 207 -13.31 6.56 17.59
C LYS A 207 -13.20 7.30 16.28
N GLN A 208 -11.99 7.72 15.93
CA GLN A 208 -11.75 8.43 14.66
C GLN A 208 -11.93 7.50 13.47
N ALA A 209 -11.44 6.25 13.57
CA ALA A 209 -11.61 5.24 12.53
C ALA A 209 -13.08 5.02 12.19
N ARG A 210 -13.93 4.84 13.22
CA ARG A 210 -15.37 4.66 13.06
C ARG A 210 -16.04 5.89 12.45
N PHE A 211 -15.71 7.07 12.96
CA PHE A 211 -16.27 8.33 12.44
C PHE A 211 -15.97 8.51 10.95
N ILE A 212 -14.72 8.31 10.53
CA ILE A 212 -14.31 8.44 9.13
C ILE A 212 -14.95 7.36 8.28
N PHE A 213 -15.02 6.11 8.77
CA PHE A 213 -15.66 5.02 8.06
C PHE A 213 -17.15 5.29 7.81
N GLU A 214 -17.91 5.66 8.85
CA GLU A 214 -19.33 5.99 8.73
C GLU A 214 -19.56 7.17 7.75
N LYS A 215 -18.67 8.16 7.77
CA LYS A 215 -18.73 9.28 6.81
C LYS A 215 -18.42 8.80 5.39
N ALA A 216 -17.43 7.93 5.20
CA ALA A 216 -17.10 7.36 3.89
C ALA A 216 -18.25 6.54 3.30
N LEU A 217 -19.09 5.89 4.13
CA LEU A 217 -20.30 5.19 3.66
C LEU A 217 -21.30 6.13 2.99
N GLY A 218 -21.34 7.40 3.38
CA GLY A 218 -22.23 8.42 2.80
C GLY A 218 -21.89 8.82 1.36
N TYR A 219 -20.69 8.45 0.87
CA TYR A 219 -20.28 8.74 -0.52
C TYR A 219 -20.65 7.63 -1.51
N ALA A 220 -21.26 6.55 -1.06
CA ALA A 220 -21.81 5.54 -1.97
C ALA A 220 -22.98 6.11 -2.77
N ASN A 221 -23.17 5.61 -4.00
CA ASN A 221 -24.41 5.92 -4.73
C ASN A 221 -25.61 5.16 -4.12
N HIS A 222 -26.80 5.35 -4.70
CA HIS A 222 -28.04 4.71 -4.24
C HIS A 222 -28.03 3.16 -4.31
N LEU A 223 -27.05 2.54 -4.97
CA LEU A 223 -26.83 1.10 -5.04
C LEU A 223 -25.69 0.62 -4.10
N GLY A 224 -25.10 1.52 -3.31
CA GLY A 224 -23.97 1.17 -2.45
C GLY A 224 -22.62 1.07 -3.19
N LEU A 225 -22.51 1.62 -4.40
CA LEU A 225 -21.31 1.50 -5.24
C LEU A 225 -20.43 2.74 -5.14
N TYR A 226 -19.12 2.52 -5.23
CA TYR A 226 -18.06 3.53 -5.12
C TYR A 226 -17.28 3.69 -6.42
N ALA A 227 -16.91 4.93 -6.71
CA ALA A 227 -15.96 5.28 -7.76
C ALA A 227 -14.51 5.14 -7.29
N GLU A 228 -13.60 5.26 -8.23
CA GLU A 228 -12.15 5.35 -8.01
C GLU A 228 -11.79 6.58 -7.18
N GLN A 229 -12.33 7.73 -7.57
CA GLN A 229 -12.06 9.02 -6.95
C GLN A 229 -13.36 9.74 -6.61
N LEU A 230 -13.24 10.66 -5.64
CA LEU A 230 -14.30 11.59 -5.26
C LEU A 230 -13.80 13.02 -5.44
N GLY A 231 -14.58 13.82 -6.13
CA GLY A 231 -14.34 15.26 -6.27
C GLY A 231 -14.68 16.03 -5.00
N PRO A 232 -14.35 17.35 -4.94
CA PRO A 232 -14.58 18.19 -3.76
C PRO A 232 -16.06 18.29 -3.32
N GLY A 233 -16.99 18.12 -4.25
CA GLY A 233 -18.44 18.09 -3.96
C GLY A 233 -19.00 16.69 -3.74
N GLY A 234 -18.16 15.66 -3.68
CA GLY A 234 -18.56 14.25 -3.56
C GLY A 234 -18.92 13.62 -4.91
N GLU A 235 -18.56 14.23 -6.02
CA GLU A 235 -18.78 13.69 -7.37
C GLU A 235 -17.95 12.43 -7.58
N HIS A 236 -18.56 11.41 -8.16
CA HIS A 236 -17.87 10.20 -8.56
C HIS A 236 -17.03 10.43 -9.82
N LEU A 237 -15.71 10.23 -9.70
CA LEU A 237 -14.73 10.43 -10.77
C LEU A 237 -13.94 9.16 -11.03
N GLY A 238 -13.34 9.07 -12.22
CA GLY A 238 -12.55 7.93 -12.65
C GLY A 238 -13.39 6.69 -12.98
N ASN A 239 -12.84 5.51 -12.72
CA ASN A 239 -13.54 4.25 -12.97
C ASN A 239 -14.70 4.06 -11.99
N PHE A 240 -15.86 3.67 -12.53
CA PHE A 240 -17.06 3.41 -11.72
C PHE A 240 -17.86 2.22 -12.26
N PRO A 241 -18.30 1.28 -11.40
CA PRO A 241 -17.78 1.07 -10.05
C PRO A 241 -16.34 0.53 -10.07
N GLN A 242 -15.53 0.88 -9.06
CA GLN A 242 -14.17 0.37 -9.00
C GLN A 242 -14.03 -0.76 -7.96
N ALA A 243 -13.53 -1.93 -8.41
CA ALA A 243 -13.36 -3.10 -7.56
C ALA A 243 -12.38 -2.86 -6.39
N LEU A 244 -11.26 -2.16 -6.63
CA LEU A 244 -10.26 -1.86 -5.58
C LEU A 244 -10.85 -1.03 -4.44
N SER A 245 -11.71 -0.05 -4.74
CA SER A 245 -12.43 0.75 -3.74
C SER A 245 -13.33 -0.14 -2.87
N HIS A 246 -14.04 -1.10 -3.47
CA HIS A 246 -14.90 -2.03 -2.73
C HIS A 246 -14.11 -3.03 -1.89
N ILE A 247 -12.95 -3.50 -2.37
CA ILE A 247 -12.05 -4.35 -1.58
C ILE A 247 -11.53 -3.58 -0.37
N GLY A 248 -11.14 -2.32 -0.55
CA GLY A 248 -10.74 -1.43 0.55
C GLY A 248 -11.85 -1.25 1.58
N LEU A 249 -13.09 -0.98 1.13
CA LEU A 249 -14.27 -0.88 2.00
C LEU A 249 -14.48 -2.16 2.82
N ILE A 250 -14.47 -3.32 2.17
CA ILE A 250 -14.72 -4.61 2.84
C ILE A 250 -13.64 -4.87 3.91
N ARG A 251 -12.38 -4.63 3.58
CA ARG A 251 -11.28 -4.81 4.53
C ARG A 251 -11.38 -3.86 5.71
N ALA A 252 -11.62 -2.58 5.45
CA ALA A 252 -11.77 -1.56 6.49
C ALA A 252 -12.94 -1.91 7.43
N ALA A 253 -14.08 -2.36 6.87
CA ALA A 253 -15.23 -2.80 7.66
C ALA A 253 -14.88 -3.97 8.59
N LEU A 254 -14.27 -5.02 8.05
CA LEU A 254 -13.92 -6.22 8.82
C LEU A 254 -12.85 -5.94 9.90
N ASP A 255 -11.81 -5.16 9.56
CA ASP A 255 -10.75 -4.82 10.53
C ASP A 255 -11.30 -3.90 11.64
N LEU A 256 -12.14 -2.93 11.29
CA LEU A 256 -12.75 -2.03 12.28
C LEU A 256 -13.73 -2.77 13.20
N ASP A 257 -14.63 -3.59 12.64
CA ASP A 257 -15.58 -4.39 13.42
C ASP A 257 -14.84 -5.30 14.42
N LYS A 258 -13.83 -6.02 13.94
CA LYS A 258 -12.99 -6.84 14.81
C LYS A 258 -12.37 -6.05 15.95
N LYS A 259 -11.81 -4.86 15.67
CA LYS A 259 -11.16 -4.01 16.68
C LYS A 259 -12.14 -3.40 17.68
N LEU A 260 -13.35 -3.06 17.25
CA LEU A 260 -14.40 -2.59 18.14
C LEU A 260 -14.84 -3.71 19.11
N ASN A 261 -15.07 -4.92 18.59
CA ASN A 261 -15.44 -6.08 19.43
C ASN A 261 -14.32 -6.42 20.44
N GLU A 262 -13.04 -6.42 20.03
CA GLU A 262 -11.89 -6.62 20.94
C GLU A 262 -11.82 -5.55 22.05
N ALA A 263 -12.27 -4.33 21.80
CA ALA A 263 -12.27 -3.24 22.77
C ALA A 263 -13.43 -3.32 23.75
N ASP A 264 -14.59 -3.84 23.32
CA ASP A 264 -15.78 -4.01 24.17
C ASP A 264 -15.63 -5.20 25.15
N GLU A 265 -14.74 -6.17 24.84
CA GLU A 265 -14.45 -7.33 25.69
C GLU A 265 -13.41 -7.05 26.80
N ASN A 266 -12.69 -5.91 26.75
CA ASN A 266 -11.66 -5.51 27.74
C ASN A 266 -12.14 -4.40 28.68
#